data_dcd188a059759d45f002489998aad4a5
#
_entry.id   dcd188a059759d45f002489998aad4a5
#
_cell.length_a   1.000
_cell.length_b   1.000
_cell.length_c   1.000
_cell.angle_alpha   90.00
_cell.angle_beta   90.00
_cell.angle_gamma   90.00
#
_symmetry.space_group_name_H-M   'P 1'
#
loop_
_entity.id
_entity.type
_entity.pdbx_description
1 polymer ?
#
loop_
_entity_poly.entity_id
_entity_poly.type
_entity_poly.pdbx_seq_one_letter_code
_entity_poly.pdbx_strand_id
1 'polypeptide(L)'
;MSELPEPDRLGTFRHPRETQTLYGHEEAERQFLDAFMANRLHHAWLITGPKGIGKATLAYRMAKFLLTFPDAQAAAAVRPGEGTGGLAIDDSMPAVRQVMAQGHPNLLALRRPVDEKTKKAKTIIPVDEVRKTTSFFGKSAGAGGWRICLVDSADEMNTSSANALLKVLEEPPVKSLFLLVSHQPGRLLPTIRSRCRVLPLTALGDDALAHVLSDNGLSLPPADLAAVETLAEGSAGRALALADGTGLELYRGMVKLLCQMPRIDIVALHALADKAA
;
A
#
# COMPACT_ATOMS: atom_id res chain seq x y z
N MET A 1 -11.32 22.15 -11.42
CA MET A 1 -11.98 20.81 -11.36
C MET A 1 -11.50 20.20 -10.06
N SER A 2 -12.39 19.93 -9.08
CA SER A 2 -11.98 19.26 -7.85
C SER A 2 -11.57 17.83 -8.19
N GLU A 3 -10.33 17.47 -7.90
CA GLU A 3 -9.86 16.10 -8.05
C GLU A 3 -10.74 15.15 -7.24
N LEU A 4 -11.07 14.00 -7.82
CA LEU A 4 -11.81 12.95 -7.10
C LEU A 4 -10.95 12.43 -5.95
N PRO A 5 -11.52 12.18 -4.77
CA PRO A 5 -10.75 11.63 -3.66
C PRO A 5 -10.16 10.27 -4.03
N GLU A 6 -8.92 10.02 -3.63
CA GLU A 6 -8.26 8.73 -3.83
C GLU A 6 -8.59 7.82 -2.65
N PRO A 7 -9.26 6.66 -2.87
CA PRO A 7 -9.75 5.80 -1.79
C PRO A 7 -8.62 5.11 -0.99
N ASP A 8 -7.43 5.10 -1.54
CA ASP A 8 -6.19 4.54 -1.00
C ASP A 8 -5.21 5.61 -0.45
N ARG A 9 -5.62 6.89 -0.45
CA ARG A 9 -4.89 7.99 0.21
C ARG A 9 -5.41 8.18 1.63
N LEU A 10 -4.52 8.31 2.59
CA LEU A 10 -4.85 8.62 3.97
C LEU A 10 -4.81 10.15 4.17
N GLY A 11 -5.98 10.78 4.31
CA GLY A 11 -6.07 12.22 4.57
C GLY A 11 -5.23 13.06 3.61
N THR A 12 -4.39 13.93 4.16
CA THR A 12 -3.49 14.83 3.42
C THR A 12 -2.10 14.25 3.17
N PHE A 13 -1.84 13.03 3.69
CA PHE A 13 -0.52 12.41 3.58
C PHE A 13 -0.20 11.95 2.16
N ARG A 14 1.08 11.74 1.91
CA ARG A 14 1.56 11.23 0.63
C ARG A 14 0.92 9.88 0.31
N HIS A 15 0.46 9.75 -0.93
CA HIS A 15 -0.05 8.47 -1.39
C HIS A 15 1.09 7.42 -1.41
N PRO A 16 0.81 6.10 -1.23
CA PRO A 16 1.82 5.04 -1.31
C PRO A 16 2.72 5.10 -2.55
N ARG A 17 2.19 5.52 -3.72
CA ARG A 17 2.99 5.72 -4.94
C ARG A 17 3.97 6.90 -4.86
N GLU A 18 3.71 7.87 -3.98
CA GLU A 18 4.52 9.08 -3.81
C GLU A 18 5.53 8.93 -2.66
N THR A 19 5.35 7.90 -1.83
CA THR A 19 6.21 7.63 -0.68
C THR A 19 7.55 7.05 -1.15
N GLN A 20 8.64 7.68 -0.73
CA GLN A 20 10.01 7.32 -1.13
C GLN A 20 10.60 6.25 -0.22
N THR A 21 10.42 6.39 1.08
CA THR A 21 11.03 5.52 2.09
C THR A 21 10.04 4.47 2.57
N LEU A 22 10.51 3.27 2.75
CA LEU A 22 9.78 2.17 3.36
C LEU A 22 10.60 1.64 4.54
N TYR A 23 10.02 1.63 5.71
CA TYR A 23 10.67 1.19 6.95
C TYR A 23 10.18 -0.19 7.38
N GLY A 24 11.07 -1.00 7.95
CA GLY A 24 10.74 -2.26 8.59
C GLY A 24 10.41 -3.42 7.66
N HIS A 25 10.63 -3.27 6.35
CA HIS A 25 10.34 -4.31 5.36
C HIS A 25 11.52 -4.59 4.42
N GLU A 26 12.74 -4.37 4.89
CA GLU A 26 13.99 -4.53 4.13
C GLU A 26 14.18 -5.98 3.66
N GLU A 27 13.76 -6.94 4.47
CA GLU A 27 13.81 -8.37 4.11
C GLU A 27 12.88 -8.68 2.93
N ALA A 28 11.69 -8.10 2.91
CA ALA A 28 10.73 -8.29 1.82
C ALA A 28 11.25 -7.66 0.51
N GLU A 29 11.86 -6.48 0.58
CA GLU A 29 12.52 -5.86 -0.57
C GLU A 29 13.66 -6.74 -1.09
N ARG A 30 14.49 -7.26 -0.19
CA ARG A 30 15.62 -8.16 -0.54
C ARG A 30 15.14 -9.42 -1.23
N GLN A 31 14.10 -10.10 -0.70
CA GLN A 31 13.54 -11.30 -1.30
C GLN A 31 13.03 -11.07 -2.73
N PHE A 32 12.44 -9.92 -2.99
CA PHE A 32 11.99 -9.55 -4.33
C PHE A 32 13.18 -9.27 -5.26
N LEU A 33 14.14 -8.48 -4.78
CA LEU A 33 15.35 -8.12 -5.53
C LEU A 33 16.18 -9.36 -5.88
N ASP A 34 16.39 -10.29 -4.94
CA ASP A 34 17.12 -11.53 -5.16
C ASP A 34 16.43 -12.40 -6.23
N ALA A 35 15.09 -12.47 -6.21
CA ALA A 35 14.35 -13.20 -7.21
C ALA A 35 14.48 -12.56 -8.60
N PHE A 36 14.50 -11.23 -8.68
CA PHE A 36 14.70 -10.48 -9.91
C PHE A 36 16.14 -10.67 -10.45
N MET A 37 17.15 -10.47 -9.60
CA MET A 37 18.56 -10.60 -9.98
C MET A 37 18.91 -12.03 -10.41
N ALA A 38 18.26 -13.02 -9.82
CA ALA A 38 18.43 -14.42 -10.21
C ALA A 38 17.59 -14.82 -11.47
N ASN A 39 16.90 -13.87 -12.10
CA ASN A 39 15.98 -14.10 -13.23
C ASN A 39 14.92 -15.19 -12.94
N ARG A 40 14.44 -15.24 -11.70
CA ARG A 40 13.44 -16.20 -11.19
C ARG A 40 12.25 -15.49 -10.55
N LEU A 41 11.93 -14.28 -11.07
CA LEU A 41 10.82 -13.50 -10.55
C LEU A 41 9.50 -14.22 -10.85
N HIS A 42 8.74 -14.53 -9.80
CA HIS A 42 7.41 -15.11 -9.94
C HIS A 42 6.44 -14.08 -10.54
N HIS A 43 5.56 -14.52 -11.44
CA HIS A 43 4.63 -13.62 -12.13
C HIS A 43 3.56 -12.98 -11.23
N ALA A 44 3.31 -13.51 -10.03
CA ALA A 44 2.34 -12.97 -9.08
C ALA A 44 2.85 -13.01 -7.65
N TRP A 45 2.77 -11.88 -6.96
CA TRP A 45 3.13 -11.74 -5.54
C TRP A 45 1.92 -11.30 -4.74
N LEU A 46 1.66 -12.00 -3.63
CA LEU A 46 0.61 -11.68 -2.68
C LEU A 46 1.24 -11.10 -1.41
N ILE A 47 1.19 -9.78 -1.27
CA ILE A 47 1.74 -9.03 -0.15
C ILE A 47 0.69 -8.99 0.95
N THR A 48 0.93 -9.69 2.05
CA THR A 48 -0.02 -9.88 3.15
C THR A 48 0.44 -9.24 4.44
N GLY A 49 -0.50 -8.96 5.35
CA GLY A 49 -0.21 -8.40 6.68
C GLY A 49 -1.26 -7.40 7.14
N PRO A 50 -1.16 -6.86 8.36
CA PRO A 50 -2.10 -5.89 8.91
C PRO A 50 -2.32 -4.66 8.01
N LYS A 51 -3.45 -3.96 8.17
CA LYS A 51 -3.74 -2.75 7.41
C LYS A 51 -2.80 -1.61 7.85
N GLY A 52 -2.35 -0.78 6.90
CA GLY A 52 -1.59 0.43 7.18
C GLY A 52 -0.10 0.24 7.47
N ILE A 53 0.48 -0.98 7.29
CA ILE A 53 1.90 -1.25 7.58
C ILE A 53 2.86 -0.96 6.40
N GLY A 54 2.38 -0.41 5.26
CA GLY A 54 3.23 -0.09 4.10
C GLY A 54 3.17 -1.08 2.93
N LYS A 55 2.20 -2.04 2.90
CA LYS A 55 2.07 -3.03 1.80
C LYS A 55 1.94 -2.41 0.42
N ALA A 56 1.07 -1.40 0.27
CA ALA A 56 0.90 -0.69 -1.00
C ALA A 56 2.16 0.07 -1.38
N THR A 57 2.84 0.70 -0.41
CA THR A 57 4.13 1.37 -0.63
C THR A 57 5.16 0.39 -1.19
N LEU A 58 5.30 -0.81 -0.59
CA LEU A 58 6.18 -1.85 -1.11
C LEU A 58 5.80 -2.26 -2.55
N ALA A 59 4.51 -2.46 -2.82
CA ALA A 59 4.05 -2.82 -4.16
C ALA A 59 4.39 -1.74 -5.21
N TYR A 60 4.20 -0.46 -4.87
CA TYR A 60 4.61 0.63 -5.76
C TYR A 60 6.13 0.73 -5.93
N ARG A 61 6.93 0.44 -4.90
CA ARG A 61 8.39 0.40 -5.00
C ARG A 61 8.85 -0.73 -5.92
N MET A 62 8.27 -1.93 -5.80
CA MET A 62 8.50 -3.05 -6.72
C MET A 62 8.14 -2.68 -8.16
N ALA A 63 7.00 -2.01 -8.36
CA ALA A 63 6.57 -1.56 -9.68
C ALA A 63 7.53 -0.52 -10.27
N LYS A 64 7.88 0.52 -9.53
CA LYS A 64 8.85 1.55 -9.94
C LYS A 64 10.18 0.92 -10.36
N PHE A 65 10.66 -0.05 -9.57
CA PHE A 65 11.92 -0.77 -9.84
C PHE A 65 11.90 -1.49 -11.18
N LEU A 66 10.89 -2.33 -11.43
CA LEU A 66 10.79 -3.09 -12.69
C LEU A 66 10.51 -2.23 -13.92
N LEU A 67 9.77 -1.13 -13.74
CA LEU A 67 9.50 -0.19 -14.83
C LEU A 67 10.73 0.66 -15.18
N THR A 68 11.67 0.80 -14.25
CA THR A 68 12.96 1.46 -14.48
C THR A 68 14.01 0.50 -15.03
N PHE A 69 14.07 -0.72 -14.55
CA PHE A 69 15.07 -1.73 -14.92
C PHE A 69 14.40 -2.92 -15.60
N PRO A 70 14.53 -3.09 -16.92
CA PRO A 70 13.87 -4.16 -17.66
C PRO A 70 14.43 -5.56 -17.38
N ASP A 71 15.65 -5.64 -16.85
CA ASP A 71 16.35 -6.88 -16.51
C ASP A 71 17.43 -6.67 -15.44
N ALA A 72 17.98 -7.76 -14.93
CA ALA A 72 19.01 -7.76 -13.89
C ALA A 72 20.31 -7.07 -14.34
N GLN A 73 20.66 -7.15 -15.62
CA GLN A 73 21.86 -6.52 -16.15
C GLN A 73 21.75 -4.99 -16.12
N ALA A 74 20.61 -4.44 -16.54
CA ALA A 74 20.33 -3.01 -16.46
C ALA A 74 20.36 -2.50 -15.02
N ALA A 75 19.80 -3.28 -14.07
CA ALA A 75 19.85 -2.93 -12.65
C ALA A 75 21.28 -2.94 -12.10
N ALA A 76 22.08 -3.97 -12.41
CA ALA A 76 23.45 -4.10 -11.95
C ALA A 76 24.37 -2.99 -12.50
N ALA A 77 24.12 -2.52 -13.72
CA ALA A 77 24.92 -1.45 -14.34
C ALA A 77 24.76 -0.09 -13.64
N VAL A 78 23.61 0.19 -13.06
CA VAL A 78 23.31 1.47 -12.39
C VAL A 78 23.56 1.41 -10.88
N ARG A 79 23.61 0.20 -10.29
CA ARG A 79 23.82 -0.06 -8.87
C ARG A 79 25.12 -0.85 -8.65
N PRO A 80 26.29 -0.26 -8.86
CA PRO A 80 27.55 -0.95 -8.60
C PRO A 80 27.74 -1.07 -7.09
N GLY A 81 27.56 -2.29 -6.58
CA GLY A 81 28.01 -2.77 -5.28
C GLY A 81 27.88 -1.85 -4.07
N GLU A 82 27.35 -2.38 -3.01
CA GLU A 82 27.34 -1.85 -1.64
C GLU A 82 26.31 -0.77 -1.28
N GLY A 83 25.34 -1.20 -0.50
CA GLY A 83 24.74 -0.39 0.57
C GLY A 83 23.50 0.42 0.27
N THR A 84 23.05 0.60 -0.95
CA THR A 84 21.68 1.09 -1.17
C THR A 84 20.72 -0.09 -1.13
N GLY A 85 20.52 -0.64 0.06
CA GLY A 85 19.64 -1.75 0.31
C GLY A 85 18.24 -1.48 -0.26
N GLY A 86 17.68 -2.46 -0.96
CA GLY A 86 16.28 -2.46 -1.33
C GLY A 86 15.96 -1.89 -2.71
N LEU A 87 14.70 -1.52 -2.87
CA LEU A 87 14.08 -1.10 -4.13
C LEU A 87 14.03 0.42 -4.31
N ALA A 88 14.84 1.18 -3.59
CA ALA A 88 14.89 2.63 -3.71
C ALA A 88 15.36 3.07 -5.09
N ILE A 89 14.65 4.00 -5.72
CA ILE A 89 14.99 4.61 -7.00
C ILE A 89 14.80 6.11 -6.89
N ASP A 90 15.67 6.85 -7.57
CA ASP A 90 15.59 8.30 -7.64
C ASP A 90 14.26 8.75 -8.31
N ASP A 91 13.55 9.65 -7.66
CA ASP A 91 12.29 10.20 -8.16
C ASP A 91 12.46 11.03 -9.45
N SER A 92 13.67 11.41 -9.81
CA SER A 92 13.98 12.09 -11.07
C SER A 92 13.86 11.17 -12.29
N MET A 93 13.87 9.84 -12.06
CA MET A 93 13.75 8.87 -13.16
C MET A 93 12.39 8.97 -13.87
N PRO A 94 12.36 8.96 -15.21
CA PRO A 94 11.12 9.15 -15.99
C PRO A 94 10.02 8.15 -15.64
N ALA A 95 10.36 6.87 -15.46
CA ALA A 95 9.40 5.83 -15.09
C ALA A 95 8.77 6.11 -13.72
N VAL A 96 9.57 6.56 -12.73
CA VAL A 96 9.10 6.89 -11.38
C VAL A 96 8.12 8.06 -11.44
N ARG A 97 8.45 9.14 -12.17
CA ARG A 97 7.55 10.30 -12.33
C ARG A 97 6.23 9.91 -12.98
N GLN A 98 6.27 9.05 -14.01
CA GLN A 98 5.05 8.57 -14.66
C GLN A 98 4.19 7.71 -13.73
N VAL A 99 4.80 6.88 -12.87
CA VAL A 99 4.07 6.12 -11.84
C VAL A 99 3.44 7.06 -10.82
N MET A 100 4.18 8.04 -10.32
CA MET A 100 3.66 9.03 -9.36
C MET A 100 2.48 9.82 -9.95
N ALA A 101 2.56 10.20 -11.22
CA ALA A 101 1.50 10.89 -11.96
C ALA A 101 0.37 9.97 -12.45
N GLN A 102 0.37 8.67 -12.11
CA GLN A 102 -0.59 7.66 -12.59
C GLN A 102 -0.66 7.56 -14.14
N GLY A 103 0.39 7.95 -14.84
CA GLY A 103 0.44 8.02 -16.31
C GLY A 103 1.31 6.94 -16.97
N HIS A 104 1.88 6.00 -16.22
CA HIS A 104 2.78 5.01 -16.82
C HIS A 104 1.99 3.96 -17.61
N PRO A 105 2.21 3.80 -18.95
CA PRO A 105 1.39 2.94 -19.80
C PRO A 105 1.47 1.45 -19.46
N ASN A 106 2.53 1.02 -18.78
CA ASN A 106 2.75 -0.36 -18.37
C ASN A 106 2.41 -0.63 -16.90
N LEU A 107 1.71 0.29 -16.22
CA LEU A 107 1.18 0.09 -14.87
C LEU A 107 -0.35 0.23 -14.89
N LEU A 108 -1.04 -0.81 -14.45
CA LEU A 108 -2.47 -0.80 -14.18
C LEU A 108 -2.68 -0.95 -12.68
N ALA A 109 -3.20 0.07 -12.01
CA ALA A 109 -3.60 0.00 -10.60
C ALA A 109 -5.10 -0.22 -10.51
N LEU A 110 -5.51 -1.37 -9.97
CA LEU A 110 -6.89 -1.72 -9.67
C LEU A 110 -7.18 -1.41 -8.21
N ARG A 111 -8.18 -0.59 -7.98
CA ARG A 111 -8.63 -0.17 -6.65
C ARG A 111 -10.13 0.06 -6.68
N ARG A 112 -10.73 0.27 -5.53
CA ARG A 112 -12.15 0.65 -5.45
C ARG A 112 -12.39 1.95 -6.22
N PRO A 113 -13.30 2.00 -7.18
CA PRO A 113 -13.61 3.23 -7.88
C PRO A 113 -14.38 4.19 -6.96
N VAL A 114 -14.22 5.48 -7.20
CA VAL A 114 -15.02 6.52 -6.56
C VAL A 114 -16.24 6.79 -7.41
N ASP A 115 -17.39 6.84 -6.78
CA ASP A 115 -18.64 7.24 -7.43
C ASP A 115 -18.60 8.76 -7.71
N GLU A 116 -18.76 9.14 -8.97
CA GLU A 116 -18.63 10.54 -9.41
C GLU A 116 -19.69 11.48 -8.81
N LYS A 117 -20.88 10.93 -8.49
CA LYS A 117 -22.00 11.71 -7.95
C LYS A 117 -21.88 11.90 -6.45
N THR A 118 -21.59 10.80 -5.72
CA THR A 118 -21.55 10.82 -4.26
C THR A 118 -20.17 11.17 -3.70
N LYS A 119 -19.13 11.17 -4.54
CA LYS A 119 -17.72 11.34 -4.15
C LYS A 119 -17.22 10.32 -3.11
N LYS A 120 -17.94 9.20 -2.96
CA LYS A 120 -17.59 8.13 -2.02
C LYS A 120 -16.96 6.95 -2.78
N ALA A 121 -15.94 6.34 -2.17
CA ALA A 121 -15.38 5.11 -2.69
C ALA A 121 -16.41 3.97 -2.59
N LYS A 122 -16.51 3.14 -3.62
CA LYS A 122 -17.29 1.90 -3.57
C LYS A 122 -16.68 0.96 -2.52
N THR A 123 -17.48 0.02 -2.04
CA THR A 123 -17.04 -0.94 -1.01
C THR A 123 -16.25 -2.11 -1.59
N ILE A 124 -16.34 -2.34 -2.91
CA ILE A 124 -15.69 -3.44 -3.60
C ILE A 124 -15.00 -2.97 -4.89
N ILE A 125 -14.05 -3.77 -5.37
CA ILE A 125 -13.49 -3.66 -6.72
C ILE A 125 -14.41 -4.44 -7.66
N PRO A 126 -15.19 -3.78 -8.53
CA PRO A 126 -16.14 -4.46 -9.40
C PRO A 126 -15.46 -5.21 -10.55
N VAL A 127 -16.17 -6.18 -11.12
CA VAL A 127 -15.64 -7.04 -12.20
C VAL A 127 -15.18 -6.25 -13.43
N ASP A 128 -15.83 -5.15 -13.75
CA ASP A 128 -15.47 -4.32 -14.91
C ASP A 128 -14.11 -3.63 -14.73
N GLU A 129 -13.75 -3.26 -13.50
CA GLU A 129 -12.40 -2.79 -13.20
C GLU A 129 -11.36 -3.90 -13.45
N VAL A 130 -11.65 -5.11 -12.99
CA VAL A 130 -10.73 -6.24 -13.16
C VAL A 130 -10.61 -6.68 -14.62
N ARG A 131 -11.69 -6.60 -15.40
CA ARG A 131 -11.67 -6.89 -16.85
C ARG A 131 -10.71 -6.01 -17.64
N LYS A 132 -10.36 -4.82 -17.13
CA LYS A 132 -9.30 -3.97 -17.72
C LYS A 132 -7.97 -4.69 -17.84
N THR A 133 -7.69 -5.69 -16.98
CA THR A 133 -6.47 -6.51 -17.07
C THR A 133 -6.36 -7.24 -18.40
N THR A 134 -7.47 -7.78 -18.93
CA THR A 134 -7.47 -8.49 -20.21
C THR A 134 -7.04 -7.59 -21.38
N SER A 135 -7.61 -6.39 -21.46
CA SER A 135 -7.23 -5.41 -22.50
C SER A 135 -5.84 -4.83 -22.25
N PHE A 136 -5.46 -4.66 -20.98
CA PHE A 136 -4.15 -4.16 -20.60
C PHE A 136 -3.05 -5.15 -21.00
N PHE A 137 -3.15 -6.41 -20.67
CA PHE A 137 -2.17 -7.43 -21.03
C PHE A 137 -2.26 -7.91 -22.47
N GLY A 138 -3.40 -7.75 -23.16
CA GLY A 138 -3.59 -8.09 -24.56
C GLY A 138 -2.88 -7.15 -25.56
N LYS A 139 -2.49 -5.93 -25.12
CA LYS A 139 -1.69 -5.02 -25.95
C LYS A 139 -0.23 -5.42 -25.84
N SER A 140 0.55 -5.31 -26.89
CA SER A 140 2.00 -5.51 -26.84
C SER A 140 2.65 -4.46 -25.91
N ALA A 141 3.60 -4.87 -25.07
CA ALA A 141 4.40 -3.93 -24.30
C ALA A 141 5.25 -3.11 -25.29
N GLY A 142 5.07 -1.81 -25.32
CA GLY A 142 5.99 -0.93 -26.05
C GLY A 142 7.42 -1.17 -25.52
N ALA A 143 8.39 -1.31 -26.38
CA ALA A 143 9.81 -1.51 -26.04
C ALA A 143 10.16 -2.76 -25.20
N GLY A 144 9.32 -3.79 -25.11
CA GLY A 144 9.66 -5.07 -24.49
C GLY A 144 9.85 -5.05 -22.95
N GLY A 145 9.34 -4.03 -22.26
CA GLY A 145 9.44 -3.89 -20.80
C GLY A 145 8.43 -4.73 -20.01
N TRP A 146 8.49 -4.62 -18.67
CA TRP A 146 7.52 -5.24 -17.76
C TRP A 146 6.15 -4.58 -17.88
N ARG A 147 5.10 -5.36 -17.68
CA ARG A 147 3.73 -4.90 -17.52
C ARG A 147 3.22 -5.33 -16.15
N ILE A 148 2.76 -4.39 -15.37
CA ILE A 148 2.47 -4.59 -13.96
C ILE A 148 1.00 -4.27 -13.69
N CYS A 149 0.32 -5.21 -13.04
CA CYS A 149 -1.01 -5.01 -12.48
C CYS A 149 -0.89 -5.01 -10.95
N LEU A 150 -1.21 -3.89 -10.34
CA LEU A 150 -1.28 -3.75 -8.89
C LEU A 150 -2.76 -3.77 -8.46
N VAL A 151 -3.12 -4.62 -7.49
CA VAL A 151 -4.48 -4.73 -6.95
C VAL A 151 -4.47 -4.32 -5.48
N ASP A 152 -5.07 -3.19 -5.16
CA ASP A 152 -5.11 -2.63 -3.79
C ASP A 152 -6.56 -2.28 -3.37
N SER A 153 -7.17 -3.09 -2.52
CA SER A 153 -6.77 -4.35 -1.89
C SER A 153 -7.48 -5.54 -2.54
N ALA A 154 -6.78 -6.66 -2.74
CA ALA A 154 -7.33 -7.83 -3.41
C ALA A 154 -8.50 -8.49 -2.64
N ASP A 155 -8.52 -8.38 -1.32
CA ASP A 155 -9.61 -8.86 -0.45
C ASP A 155 -10.91 -8.02 -0.57
N GLU A 156 -10.87 -6.91 -1.29
CA GLU A 156 -12.05 -6.10 -1.64
C GLU A 156 -12.70 -6.52 -2.97
N MET A 157 -12.16 -7.52 -3.65
CA MET A 157 -12.81 -8.13 -4.81
C MET A 157 -13.96 -9.03 -4.39
N ASN A 158 -15.09 -8.98 -5.14
CA ASN A 158 -16.11 -10.00 -5.03
C ASN A 158 -15.72 -11.25 -5.84
N THR A 159 -16.51 -12.33 -5.73
CA THR A 159 -16.23 -13.60 -6.41
C THR A 159 -16.13 -13.45 -7.93
N SER A 160 -16.97 -12.61 -8.54
CA SER A 160 -16.94 -12.39 -10.00
C SER A 160 -15.66 -11.67 -10.44
N SER A 161 -15.21 -10.66 -9.65
CA SER A 161 -13.95 -9.95 -9.87
C SER A 161 -12.75 -10.87 -9.71
N ALA A 162 -12.74 -11.67 -8.63
CA ALA A 162 -11.69 -12.65 -8.37
C ALA A 162 -11.56 -13.69 -9.50
N ASN A 163 -12.69 -14.22 -10.00
CA ASN A 163 -12.70 -15.15 -11.12
C ASN A 163 -12.24 -14.52 -12.44
N ALA A 164 -12.51 -13.22 -12.65
CA ALA A 164 -12.02 -12.52 -13.82
C ALA A 164 -10.48 -12.35 -13.77
N LEU A 165 -9.91 -12.12 -12.58
CA LEU A 165 -8.46 -12.01 -12.39
C LEU A 165 -7.76 -13.36 -12.60
N LEU A 166 -8.38 -14.46 -12.15
CA LEU A 166 -7.82 -15.81 -12.29
C LEU A 166 -7.46 -16.16 -13.73
N LYS A 167 -8.26 -15.77 -14.71
CA LYS A 167 -8.02 -16.07 -16.13
C LYS A 167 -6.65 -15.56 -16.62
N VAL A 168 -6.22 -14.40 -16.12
CA VAL A 168 -4.92 -13.81 -16.51
C VAL A 168 -3.79 -14.31 -15.61
N LEU A 169 -4.09 -14.69 -14.37
CA LEU A 169 -3.12 -15.31 -13.45
C LEU A 169 -2.74 -16.74 -13.87
N GLU A 170 -3.64 -17.47 -14.54
CA GLU A 170 -3.38 -18.84 -15.01
C GLU A 170 -2.46 -18.88 -16.22
N GLU A 171 -2.61 -17.92 -17.13
CA GLU A 171 -1.80 -17.81 -18.34
C GLU A 171 -1.18 -16.41 -18.44
N PRO A 172 -0.21 -16.10 -17.57
CA PRO A 172 0.38 -14.77 -17.51
C PRO A 172 1.23 -14.51 -18.76
N PRO A 173 1.05 -13.36 -19.43
CA PRO A 173 1.91 -12.98 -20.55
C PRO A 173 3.37 -12.82 -20.11
N VAL A 174 4.29 -12.97 -21.06
CA VAL A 174 5.73 -12.78 -20.82
C VAL A 174 5.99 -11.38 -20.26
N LYS A 175 6.88 -11.27 -19.27
CA LYS A 175 7.20 -10.02 -18.55
C LYS A 175 5.94 -9.34 -17.95
N SER A 176 4.97 -10.11 -17.50
CA SER A 176 3.87 -9.60 -16.67
C SER A 176 4.12 -9.85 -15.20
N LEU A 177 3.71 -8.90 -14.35
CA LEU A 177 3.76 -9.03 -12.91
C LEU A 177 2.43 -8.59 -12.29
N PHE A 178 1.92 -9.43 -11.40
CA PHE A 178 0.78 -9.11 -10.54
C PHE A 178 1.27 -8.85 -9.12
N LEU A 179 0.92 -7.69 -8.56
CA LEU A 179 1.17 -7.31 -7.17
C LEU A 179 -0.17 -7.18 -6.47
N LEU A 180 -0.51 -8.17 -5.66
CA LEU A 180 -1.78 -8.21 -4.93
C LEU A 180 -1.52 -7.82 -3.47
N VAL A 181 -2.14 -6.75 -3.01
CA VAL A 181 -2.12 -6.33 -1.60
C VAL A 181 -3.34 -6.93 -0.91
N SER A 182 -3.14 -7.56 0.25
CA SER A 182 -4.24 -8.11 1.05
C SER A 182 -4.05 -7.84 2.54
N HIS A 183 -5.13 -7.48 3.21
CA HIS A 183 -5.17 -7.33 4.67
C HIS A 183 -5.73 -8.59 5.35
N GLN A 184 -6.54 -9.36 4.60
CA GLN A 184 -7.23 -10.55 5.06
C GLN A 184 -7.10 -11.67 4.00
N PRO A 185 -5.92 -12.31 3.88
CA PRO A 185 -5.67 -13.29 2.82
C PRO A 185 -6.60 -14.51 2.88
N GLY A 186 -7.22 -14.77 4.04
CA GLY A 186 -8.24 -15.81 4.18
C GLY A 186 -9.53 -15.56 3.38
N ARG A 187 -9.81 -14.28 3.01
CA ARG A 187 -10.98 -13.92 2.18
C ARG A 187 -10.74 -14.13 0.69
N LEU A 188 -9.48 -14.27 0.27
CA LEU A 188 -9.15 -14.55 -1.12
C LEU A 188 -9.47 -16.00 -1.49
N LEU A 189 -9.91 -16.20 -2.74
CA LEU A 189 -10.10 -17.54 -3.27
C LEU A 189 -8.82 -18.38 -3.14
N PRO A 190 -8.90 -19.64 -2.69
CA PRO A 190 -7.74 -20.52 -2.61
C PRO A 190 -6.99 -20.64 -3.94
N THR A 191 -7.71 -20.56 -5.05
CA THR A 191 -7.17 -20.59 -6.41
C THR A 191 -6.30 -19.39 -6.76
N ILE A 192 -6.58 -18.20 -6.23
CA ILE A 192 -5.69 -17.03 -6.35
C ILE A 192 -4.44 -17.24 -5.49
N ARG A 193 -4.63 -17.64 -4.22
CA ARG A 193 -3.51 -17.81 -3.29
C ARG A 193 -2.50 -18.86 -3.78
N SER A 194 -2.98 -19.97 -4.36
CA SER A 194 -2.11 -21.04 -4.86
C SER A 194 -1.25 -20.64 -6.07
N ARG A 195 -1.62 -19.56 -6.77
CA ARG A 195 -0.91 -19.04 -7.95
C ARG A 195 -0.01 -17.84 -7.63
N CYS A 196 0.05 -17.43 -6.37
CA CYS A 196 0.84 -16.30 -5.95
C CYS A 196 1.98 -16.74 -5.03
N ARG A 197 3.15 -16.15 -5.17
CA ARG A 197 4.18 -16.19 -4.14
C ARG A 197 3.76 -15.27 -3.00
N VAL A 198 3.55 -15.85 -1.82
CA VAL A 198 3.15 -15.07 -0.64
C VAL A 198 4.37 -14.35 -0.06
N LEU A 199 4.21 -13.06 0.21
CA LEU A 199 5.18 -12.20 0.88
C LEU A 199 4.53 -11.61 2.13
N PRO A 200 4.71 -12.23 3.29
CA PRO A 200 4.13 -11.76 4.53
C PRO A 200 4.92 -10.57 5.08
N LEU A 201 4.22 -9.50 5.44
CA LEU A 201 4.76 -8.36 6.17
C LEU A 201 4.20 -8.37 7.60
N THR A 202 5.04 -7.98 8.55
CA THR A 202 4.70 -7.86 9.96
C THR A 202 4.39 -6.41 10.34
N ALA A 203 3.80 -6.22 11.50
CA ALA A 203 3.64 -4.90 12.11
C ALA A 203 5.01 -4.23 12.30
N LEU A 204 5.03 -2.91 12.19
CA LEU A 204 6.26 -2.11 12.34
C LEU A 204 6.66 -2.00 13.81
N GLY A 205 7.95 -1.94 14.08
CA GLY A 205 8.45 -1.56 15.40
C GLY A 205 8.36 -0.06 15.64
N ASP A 206 8.53 0.34 16.91
CA ASP A 206 8.38 1.74 17.35
C ASP A 206 9.33 2.70 16.64
N ASP A 207 10.60 2.31 16.44
CA ASP A 207 11.58 3.11 15.69
C ASP A 207 11.10 3.40 14.25
N ALA A 208 10.54 2.38 13.59
CA ALA A 208 10.01 2.53 12.24
C ALA A 208 8.79 3.46 12.20
N LEU A 209 7.91 3.38 13.20
CA LEU A 209 6.77 4.30 13.34
C LEU A 209 7.22 5.73 13.58
N ALA A 210 8.20 5.94 14.46
CA ALA A 210 8.78 7.27 14.73
C ALA A 210 9.37 7.89 13.45
N HIS A 211 10.11 7.12 12.65
CA HIS A 211 10.62 7.58 11.37
C HIS A 211 9.50 7.94 10.38
N VAL A 212 8.45 7.11 10.27
CA VAL A 212 7.30 7.42 9.41
C VAL A 212 6.63 8.72 9.81
N LEU A 213 6.41 8.95 11.10
CA LEU A 213 5.84 10.21 11.61
C LEU A 213 6.70 11.40 11.26
N SER A 214 8.01 11.31 11.52
CA SER A 214 9.00 12.37 11.22
C SER A 214 9.04 12.71 9.72
N ASP A 215 9.07 11.73 8.83
CA ASP A 215 9.08 11.91 7.37
C ASP A 215 7.82 12.59 6.84
N ASN A 216 6.72 12.48 7.58
CA ASN A 216 5.46 13.17 7.29
C ASN A 216 5.31 14.52 8.02
N GLY A 217 6.39 15.01 8.64
CA GLY A 217 6.42 16.31 9.31
C GLY A 217 5.72 16.36 10.66
N LEU A 218 5.41 15.19 11.25
CA LEU A 218 4.77 15.08 12.54
C LEU A 218 5.82 14.91 13.64
N SER A 219 5.99 15.97 14.44
CA SER A 219 6.86 15.97 15.63
C SER A 219 6.00 15.95 16.88
N LEU A 220 6.00 14.85 17.58
CA LEU A 220 5.21 14.65 18.79
C LEU A 220 6.08 14.75 20.05
N PRO A 221 5.54 15.31 21.16
CA PRO A 221 6.17 15.18 22.47
C PRO A 221 6.36 13.69 22.84
N PRO A 222 7.37 13.32 23.65
CA PRO A 222 7.67 11.92 23.96
C PRO A 222 6.48 11.12 24.51
N ALA A 223 5.67 11.73 25.37
CA ALA A 223 4.47 11.07 25.93
C ALA A 223 3.39 10.80 24.88
N ASP A 224 3.28 11.66 23.85
CA ASP A 224 2.32 11.51 22.76
C ASP A 224 2.81 10.47 21.77
N LEU A 225 4.11 10.48 21.48
CA LEU A 225 4.73 9.46 20.62
C LEU A 225 4.51 8.08 21.22
N ALA A 226 4.82 7.86 22.49
CA ALA A 226 4.60 6.58 23.17
C ALA A 226 3.13 6.13 23.14
N ALA A 227 2.18 7.08 23.28
CA ALA A 227 0.76 6.76 23.17
C ALA A 227 0.37 6.36 21.74
N VAL A 228 0.88 7.08 20.72
CA VAL A 228 0.62 6.75 19.31
C VAL A 228 1.23 5.41 18.95
N GLU A 229 2.46 5.11 19.34
CA GLU A 229 3.14 3.82 19.11
C GLU A 229 2.32 2.66 19.68
N THR A 230 1.87 2.79 20.95
CA THR A 230 1.03 1.78 21.59
C THR A 230 -0.30 1.57 20.87
N LEU A 231 -0.99 2.66 20.52
CA LEU A 231 -2.33 2.60 19.91
C LEU A 231 -2.29 2.20 18.44
N ALA A 232 -1.21 2.49 17.74
CA ALA A 232 -1.04 2.16 16.33
C ALA A 232 -0.81 0.66 16.10
N GLU A 233 -0.36 -0.10 17.11
CA GLU A 233 -0.09 -1.55 17.00
C GLU A 233 0.78 -1.87 15.79
N GLY A 234 1.80 -1.07 15.52
CA GLY A 234 2.70 -1.23 14.38
C GLY A 234 2.11 -0.84 13.02
N SER A 235 0.98 -0.15 12.98
CA SER A 235 0.38 0.36 11.73
C SER A 235 0.75 1.82 11.51
N ALA A 236 1.62 2.09 10.54
CA ALA A 236 1.96 3.46 10.12
C ALA A 236 0.72 4.29 9.75
N GLY A 237 -0.24 3.69 9.05
CA GLY A 237 -1.48 4.39 8.69
C GLY A 237 -2.32 4.79 9.92
N ARG A 238 -2.38 3.95 10.96
CA ARG A 238 -3.04 4.30 12.23
C ARG A 238 -2.24 5.36 12.98
N ALA A 239 -0.91 5.24 13.03
CA ALA A 239 -0.05 6.22 13.69
C ALA A 239 -0.24 7.62 13.09
N LEU A 240 -0.21 7.73 11.75
CA LEU A 240 -0.46 8.98 11.04
C LEU A 240 -1.85 9.54 11.36
N ALA A 241 -2.90 8.71 11.29
CA ALA A 241 -4.27 9.16 11.57
C ALA A 241 -4.46 9.62 13.02
N LEU A 242 -3.79 8.98 13.99
CA LEU A 242 -3.82 9.38 15.40
C LEU A 242 -3.07 10.69 15.64
N ALA A 243 -1.93 10.88 14.96
CA ALA A 243 -1.05 12.01 15.17
C ALA A 243 -1.51 13.29 14.45
N ASP A 244 -2.18 13.18 13.31
CA ASP A 244 -2.62 14.34 12.48
C ASP A 244 -3.98 14.92 12.92
N GLY A 245 -4.78 14.14 13.62
CA GLY A 245 -6.15 14.50 13.91
C GLY A 245 -6.48 14.68 15.39
N THR A 246 -7.77 14.64 15.65
CA THR A 246 -8.32 14.65 17.01
C THR A 246 -8.18 13.29 17.73
N GLY A 247 -7.62 12.28 17.06
CA GLY A 247 -7.56 10.91 17.56
C GLY A 247 -6.88 10.79 18.94
N LEU A 248 -5.73 11.45 19.11
CA LEU A 248 -5.02 11.45 20.39
C LEU A 248 -5.74 12.25 21.47
N GLU A 249 -6.40 13.36 21.11
CA GLU A 249 -7.24 14.13 22.03
C GLU A 249 -8.45 13.31 22.50
N LEU A 250 -9.12 12.61 21.57
CA LEU A 250 -10.26 11.73 21.88
C LEU A 250 -9.82 10.60 22.80
N TYR A 251 -8.68 9.97 22.52
CA TYR A 251 -8.13 8.94 23.40
C TYR A 251 -7.88 9.46 24.83
N ARG A 252 -7.21 10.61 24.95
CA ARG A 252 -6.93 11.24 26.26
C ARG A 252 -8.22 11.61 27.00
N GLY A 253 -9.18 12.18 26.26
CA GLY A 253 -10.50 12.49 26.80
C GLY A 253 -11.20 11.25 27.34
N MET A 254 -11.17 10.14 26.59
CA MET A 254 -11.74 8.87 27.00
C MET A 254 -11.04 8.29 28.24
N VAL A 255 -9.70 8.26 28.26
CA VAL A 255 -8.93 7.80 29.43
C VAL A 255 -9.25 8.63 30.66
N LYS A 256 -9.31 9.97 30.53
CA LYS A 256 -9.68 10.86 31.63
C LYS A 256 -11.06 10.57 32.21
N LEU A 257 -12.05 10.31 31.33
CA LEU A 257 -13.41 9.93 31.76
C LEU A 257 -13.44 8.56 32.46
N LEU A 258 -12.71 7.58 31.90
CA LEU A 258 -12.63 6.25 32.51
C LEU A 258 -11.96 6.28 33.91
N CYS A 259 -10.93 7.12 34.08
CA CYS A 259 -10.29 7.30 35.42
C CYS A 259 -11.22 7.94 36.46
N GLN A 260 -12.32 8.57 36.07
CA GLN A 260 -13.31 9.15 36.98
C GLN A 260 -14.38 8.13 37.47
N MET A 261 -14.38 6.92 36.90
CA MET A 261 -15.34 5.88 37.29
C MET A 261 -15.34 5.64 38.82
N PRO A 262 -16.51 5.43 39.49
CA PRO A 262 -17.83 5.24 38.89
C PRO A 262 -18.64 6.54 38.65
N ARG A 263 -18.08 7.72 38.90
CA ARG A 263 -18.75 9.02 38.74
C ARG A 263 -18.24 9.71 37.47
N ILE A 264 -18.91 9.45 36.34
CA ILE A 264 -18.56 10.04 35.05
C ILE A 264 -19.15 11.44 34.95
N ASP A 265 -18.34 12.40 34.48
CA ASP A 265 -18.80 13.72 34.03
C ASP A 265 -19.56 13.58 32.70
N ILE A 266 -20.90 13.62 32.78
CA ILE A 266 -21.80 13.47 31.63
C ILE A 266 -21.60 14.61 30.60
N VAL A 267 -21.30 15.83 31.07
CA VAL A 267 -21.09 16.98 30.15
C VAL A 267 -19.80 16.78 29.34
N ALA A 268 -18.72 16.36 29.99
CA ALA A 268 -17.48 16.02 29.32
C ALA A 268 -17.62 14.83 28.36
N LEU A 269 -18.46 13.84 28.71
CA LEU A 269 -18.75 12.70 27.83
C LEU A 269 -19.45 13.15 26.53
N HIS A 270 -20.48 14.00 26.64
CA HIS A 270 -21.19 14.55 25.48
C HIS A 270 -20.25 15.39 24.61
N ALA A 271 -19.44 16.27 25.21
CA ALA A 271 -18.47 17.07 24.47
C ALA A 271 -17.43 16.21 23.73
N LEU A 272 -17.05 15.05 24.31
CA LEU A 272 -16.15 14.11 23.65
C LEU A 272 -16.85 13.37 22.49
N ALA A 273 -18.12 13.00 22.68
CA ALA A 273 -18.93 12.37 21.64
C ALA A 273 -19.15 13.30 20.43
N ASP A 274 -19.43 14.58 20.68
CA ASP A 274 -19.59 15.59 19.63
C ASP A 274 -18.29 15.82 18.82
N LYS A 275 -17.13 15.71 19.48
CA LYS A 275 -15.82 15.75 18.80
C LYS A 275 -15.54 14.52 17.94
N ALA A 276 -16.13 13.39 18.26
CA ALA A 276 -15.90 12.11 17.57
C ALA A 276 -16.86 11.91 16.36
N ALA A 277 -17.93 12.69 16.28
CA ALA A 277 -18.94 12.63 15.21
C ALA A 277 -18.52 13.41 13.98
#